data_1a75fac92cbc4db2a9d3ead6dce71c26
#
_entry.id   1a75fac92cbc4db2a9d3ead6dce71c26
#
_cell.length_a   1.000
_cell.length_b   1.000
_cell.length_c   1.000
_cell.angle_alpha   90.00
_cell.angle_beta   90.00
_cell.angle_gamma   90.00
#
_symmetry.space_group_name_H-M   'P 1'
#
loop_
_entity.id
_entity.type
_entity.pdbx_description
1 polymer ?
#
loop_
_entity_poly.entity_id
_entity_poly.type
_entity_poly.pdbx_seq_one_letter_code
_entity_poly.pdbx_strand_id
1 'polypeptide(L)'
;MKTEKIKKLFASRTARSVVVAGAALLIGVAVYLNYAWFYDPAGSLGYGDNNMNDNFSDSTGTGAGEGENDYFTSTALDRKEARDEAIDVLKLVTESEESSEEAKAEAAEKISKIAVDIQNEANIETLVKAKGFEECVAIISEDAVSVIVSAENLQAAEAAQIMTIVYETTGISPEKVSIINKQ
;
A
#
# COMPACT_ATOMS: atom_id res chain seq x y z
N MET A 1 12.77 -48.09 2.15
CA MET A 1 11.87 -48.96 1.34
C MET A 1 10.62 -48.25 0.78
N LYS A 2 10.33 -46.95 1.05
CA LYS A 2 9.15 -46.25 0.51
C LYS A 2 9.40 -45.51 -0.82
N THR A 3 10.60 -45.10 -1.13
CA THR A 3 10.96 -44.31 -2.32
C THR A 3 10.97 -45.09 -3.63
N GLU A 4 11.23 -46.40 -3.61
CA GLU A 4 11.24 -47.24 -4.82
C GLU A 4 9.83 -47.53 -5.38
N LYS A 5 8.80 -47.54 -4.52
CA LYS A 5 7.41 -47.77 -4.96
C LYS A 5 6.84 -46.56 -5.72
N ILE A 6 7.29 -45.36 -5.40
CA ILE A 6 6.85 -44.13 -6.05
C ILE A 6 7.43 -44.02 -7.47
N LYS A 7 8.68 -44.41 -7.68
CA LYS A 7 9.30 -44.42 -9.02
C LYS A 7 8.65 -45.40 -10.02
N LYS A 8 8.12 -46.53 -9.54
CA LYS A 8 7.43 -47.49 -10.40
C LYS A 8 6.02 -47.06 -10.82
N LEU A 9 5.34 -46.22 -10.01
CA LEU A 9 4.04 -45.64 -10.35
C LEU A 9 4.14 -44.62 -11.48
N PHE A 10 5.25 -43.91 -11.59
CA PHE A 10 5.48 -42.92 -12.65
C PHE A 10 6.00 -43.50 -13.98
N ALA A 11 6.29 -44.78 -14.04
CA ALA A 11 6.89 -45.43 -15.22
C ALA A 11 5.87 -45.94 -16.25
N SER A 12 4.58 -46.02 -15.92
CA SER A 12 3.57 -46.51 -16.88
C SER A 12 3.03 -45.32 -17.73
N ARG A 13 2.81 -45.57 -19.03
CA ARG A 13 2.23 -44.56 -19.96
C ARG A 13 0.88 -44.07 -19.49
N THR A 14 0.08 -44.92 -18.87
CA THR A 14 -1.24 -44.55 -18.29
C THR A 14 -1.13 -43.66 -17.06
N ALA A 15 -0.14 -43.86 -16.19
CA ALA A 15 0.07 -42.99 -15.03
C ALA A 15 0.52 -41.57 -15.43
N ARG A 16 1.33 -41.43 -16.47
CA ARG A 16 1.72 -40.12 -17.02
C ARG A 16 0.53 -39.35 -17.60
N SER A 17 -0.36 -40.04 -18.31
CA SER A 17 -1.58 -39.44 -18.85
C SER A 17 -2.53 -38.96 -17.74
N VAL A 18 -2.65 -39.71 -16.64
CA VAL A 18 -3.48 -39.33 -15.48
C VAL A 18 -2.91 -38.10 -14.76
N VAL A 19 -1.58 -38.03 -14.59
CA VAL A 19 -0.91 -36.89 -13.98
C VAL A 19 -1.05 -35.62 -14.85
N VAL A 20 -0.89 -35.77 -16.16
CA VAL A 20 -1.07 -34.64 -17.10
C VAL A 20 -2.53 -34.19 -17.13
N ALA A 21 -3.49 -35.07 -17.13
CA ALA A 21 -4.91 -34.75 -17.05
C ALA A 21 -5.28 -34.08 -15.73
N GLY A 22 -4.71 -34.54 -14.60
CA GLY A 22 -4.89 -33.93 -13.29
C GLY A 22 -4.30 -32.53 -13.21
N ALA A 23 -3.10 -32.33 -13.77
CA ALA A 23 -2.48 -31.00 -13.83
C ALA A 23 -3.28 -30.03 -14.71
N ALA A 24 -3.78 -30.50 -15.87
CA ALA A 24 -4.63 -29.68 -16.75
C ALA A 24 -5.94 -29.27 -16.06
N LEU A 25 -6.53 -30.19 -15.28
CA LEU A 25 -7.75 -29.92 -14.53
C LEU A 25 -7.50 -28.88 -13.41
N LEU A 26 -6.39 -28.98 -12.69
CA LEU A 26 -6.02 -27.99 -11.66
C LEU A 26 -5.76 -26.61 -12.26
N ILE A 27 -5.10 -26.53 -13.42
CA ILE A 27 -4.90 -25.27 -14.14
C ILE A 27 -6.25 -24.70 -14.59
N GLY A 28 -7.14 -25.54 -15.12
CA GLY A 28 -8.49 -25.11 -15.52
C GLY A 28 -9.31 -24.56 -14.35
N VAL A 29 -9.24 -25.21 -13.19
CA VAL A 29 -9.90 -24.73 -11.96
C VAL A 29 -9.27 -23.43 -11.47
N ALA A 30 -7.96 -23.30 -11.50
CA ALA A 30 -7.27 -22.07 -11.10
C ALA A 30 -7.64 -20.89 -12.01
N VAL A 31 -7.68 -21.10 -13.33
CA VAL A 31 -8.13 -20.10 -14.30
C VAL A 31 -9.59 -19.75 -14.11
N TYR A 32 -10.45 -20.77 -13.88
CA TYR A 32 -11.88 -20.55 -13.61
C TYR A 32 -12.11 -19.76 -12.31
N LEU A 33 -11.40 -20.10 -11.23
CA LEU A 33 -11.49 -19.35 -9.97
C LEU A 33 -10.96 -17.93 -10.11
N ASN A 34 -9.84 -17.74 -10.82
CA ASN A 34 -9.34 -16.41 -11.13
C ASN A 34 -10.35 -15.59 -11.95
N TYR A 35 -10.96 -16.23 -12.97
CA TYR A 35 -12.01 -15.57 -13.78
C TYR A 35 -13.26 -15.29 -12.94
N ALA A 36 -13.75 -16.24 -12.12
CA ALA A 36 -14.94 -16.08 -11.30
C ALA A 36 -14.76 -15.07 -10.16
N TRP A 37 -13.53 -14.89 -9.66
CA TRP A 37 -13.24 -13.94 -8.57
C TRP A 37 -12.78 -12.55 -9.07
N PHE A 38 -12.14 -12.49 -10.24
CA PHE A 38 -11.62 -11.24 -10.79
C PHE A 38 -12.49 -10.63 -11.90
N TYR A 39 -13.36 -11.42 -12.50
CA TYR A 39 -14.24 -10.93 -13.56
C TYR A 39 -15.67 -10.80 -13.02
N ASP A 40 -15.90 -9.79 -12.19
CA ASP A 40 -17.24 -9.32 -11.86
C ASP A 40 -17.59 -8.14 -12.79
N PRO A 41 -18.49 -8.32 -13.77
CA PRO A 41 -18.89 -7.25 -14.67
C PRO A 41 -19.80 -6.19 -14.00
N ALA A 42 -20.02 -6.29 -12.69
CA ALA A 42 -20.91 -5.42 -11.92
C ALA A 42 -20.26 -4.78 -10.69
N GLY A 43 -18.91 -4.68 -10.64
CA GLY A 43 -18.22 -3.76 -9.70
C GLY A 43 -18.67 -3.88 -8.23
N SER A 44 -18.66 -5.10 -7.65
CA SER A 44 -18.85 -5.25 -6.21
C SER A 44 -17.70 -6.05 -5.62
N LEU A 45 -16.63 -5.36 -5.25
CA LEU A 45 -15.58 -5.91 -4.39
C LEU A 45 -16.11 -5.98 -2.96
N GLY A 46 -16.87 -7.04 -2.66
CA GLY A 46 -17.19 -7.42 -1.30
C GLY A 46 -15.96 -8.01 -0.62
N TYR A 47 -15.17 -7.21 0.06
CA TYR A 47 -14.22 -7.70 1.05
C TYR A 47 -14.95 -7.92 2.38
N GLY A 48 -14.77 -9.11 2.93
CA GLY A 48 -15.49 -9.71 4.05
C GLY A 48 -15.62 -8.86 5.29
N ASP A 49 -16.85 -8.82 5.71
CA ASP A 49 -17.40 -8.76 7.06
C ASP A 49 -16.39 -8.71 8.22
N ASN A 50 -16.19 -7.53 8.77
CA ASN A 50 -15.94 -7.32 10.18
C ASN A 50 -16.81 -6.16 10.66
N ASN A 51 -17.92 -6.58 11.26
CA ASN A 51 -18.86 -5.87 12.08
C ASN A 51 -18.26 -4.70 12.87
N MET A 52 -18.35 -3.48 12.35
CA MET A 52 -18.32 -2.25 13.13
C MET A 52 -19.40 -1.32 12.66
N ASN A 53 -20.30 -1.07 13.56
CA ASN A 53 -21.45 -0.19 13.58
C ASN A 53 -21.14 1.17 12.92
N ASP A 54 -21.45 1.32 11.64
CA ASP A 54 -21.32 2.57 10.92
C ASP A 54 -22.70 3.21 10.72
N ASN A 55 -22.90 4.20 11.56
CA ASN A 55 -23.86 5.26 11.33
C ASN A 55 -23.21 6.27 10.36
N PHE A 56 -23.04 5.89 9.08
CA PHE A 56 -22.67 6.84 8.04
C PHE A 56 -23.96 7.33 7.35
N SER A 57 -24.39 8.52 7.74
CA SER A 57 -25.47 9.26 7.10
C SER A 57 -25.14 9.54 5.64
N ASP A 58 -25.94 8.97 4.77
CA ASP A 58 -26.14 9.43 3.40
C ASP A 58 -26.33 10.95 3.35
N SER A 59 -25.35 11.67 2.82
CA SER A 59 -25.46 13.06 2.44
C SER A 59 -25.20 13.16 0.93
N THR A 60 -26.26 12.96 0.16
CA THR A 60 -26.36 13.42 -1.24
C THR A 60 -26.17 14.92 -1.30
N GLY A 61 -24.96 15.37 -1.60
CA GLY A 61 -24.59 16.75 -1.88
C GLY A 61 -23.91 16.85 -3.25
N THR A 62 -24.70 17.22 -4.24
CA THR A 62 -24.28 17.59 -5.61
C THR A 62 -23.32 18.77 -5.57
N GLY A 63 -22.10 18.63 -6.13
CA GLY A 63 -21.24 19.80 -6.36
C GLY A 63 -19.82 19.46 -6.80
N ALA A 64 -19.37 20.06 -7.86
CA ALA A 64 -18.05 20.07 -8.48
C ALA A 64 -16.86 20.07 -7.49
N GLY A 65 -16.40 18.89 -7.08
CA GLY A 65 -15.32 18.65 -6.13
C GLY A 65 -15.02 17.16 -5.94
N GLU A 66 -15.83 16.28 -6.52
CA GLU A 66 -15.71 14.83 -6.29
C GLU A 66 -14.40 14.23 -6.80
N GLY A 67 -13.80 14.77 -7.88
CA GLY A 67 -12.56 14.21 -8.44
C GLY A 67 -11.29 14.53 -7.65
N GLU A 68 -11.28 15.62 -6.90
CA GLU A 68 -10.09 16.11 -6.18
C GLU A 68 -9.96 15.41 -4.81
N ASN A 69 -11.03 15.36 -4.06
CA ASN A 69 -11.11 14.63 -2.79
C ASN A 69 -10.84 13.13 -2.98
N ASP A 70 -11.30 12.56 -4.10
CA ASP A 70 -11.09 11.16 -4.45
C ASP A 70 -9.60 10.87 -4.71
N TYR A 71 -8.87 11.79 -5.38
CA TYR A 71 -7.44 11.67 -5.61
C TYR A 71 -6.63 11.67 -4.28
N PHE A 72 -6.90 12.60 -3.36
CA PHE A 72 -6.18 12.65 -2.09
C PHE A 72 -6.48 11.44 -1.21
N THR A 73 -7.75 11.00 -1.20
CA THR A 73 -8.17 9.81 -0.47
C THR A 73 -7.54 8.54 -1.05
N SER A 74 -7.56 8.37 -2.38
CA SER A 74 -6.93 7.20 -3.02
C SER A 74 -5.42 7.20 -2.81
N THR A 75 -4.74 8.34 -2.97
CA THR A 75 -3.30 8.45 -2.72
C THR A 75 -2.93 8.09 -1.26
N ALA A 76 -3.74 8.53 -0.30
CA ALA A 76 -3.53 8.19 1.11
C ALA A 76 -3.74 6.69 1.37
N LEU A 77 -4.73 6.08 0.72
CA LEU A 77 -5.01 4.65 0.82
C LEU A 77 -3.89 3.81 0.17
N ASP A 78 -3.51 4.12 -1.07
CA ASP A 78 -2.43 3.43 -1.79
C ASP A 78 -1.12 3.46 -0.98
N ARG A 79 -0.80 4.63 -0.39
CA ARG A 79 0.35 4.79 0.51
C ARG A 79 0.26 3.88 1.72
N LYS A 80 -0.92 3.78 2.34
CA LYS A 80 -1.15 2.92 3.49
C LYS A 80 -0.97 1.44 3.11
N GLU A 81 -1.59 0.99 2.04
CA GLU A 81 -1.49 -0.39 1.56
C GLU A 81 -0.04 -0.79 1.25
N ALA A 82 0.69 0.03 0.47
CA ALA A 82 2.09 -0.23 0.16
C ALA A 82 2.97 -0.32 1.42
N ARG A 83 2.65 0.45 2.44
CA ARG A 83 3.36 0.47 3.71
C ARG A 83 3.04 -0.74 4.57
N ASP A 84 1.78 -1.13 4.63
CA ASP A 84 1.34 -2.33 5.36
C ASP A 84 1.99 -3.58 4.74
N GLU A 85 2.03 -3.67 3.40
CA GLU A 85 2.72 -4.75 2.69
C GLU A 85 4.24 -4.77 2.98
N ALA A 86 4.89 -3.61 2.98
CA ALA A 86 6.31 -3.50 3.31
C ALA A 86 6.61 -3.96 4.76
N ILE A 87 5.76 -3.57 5.71
CA ILE A 87 5.88 -3.99 7.12
C ILE A 87 5.69 -5.51 7.24
N ASP A 88 4.74 -6.09 6.53
CA ASP A 88 4.48 -7.53 6.60
C ASP A 88 5.65 -8.33 6.02
N VAL A 89 6.25 -7.89 4.91
CA VAL A 89 7.48 -8.50 4.38
C VAL A 89 8.63 -8.41 5.39
N LEU A 90 8.82 -7.25 6.04
CA LEU A 90 9.85 -7.08 7.05
C LEU A 90 9.61 -7.94 8.31
N LYS A 91 8.36 -8.12 8.71
CA LYS A 91 8.00 -9.03 9.82
C LYS A 91 8.36 -10.47 9.51
N LEU A 92 8.13 -10.95 8.27
CA LEU A 92 8.55 -12.31 7.87
C LEU A 92 10.05 -12.52 8.07
N VAL A 93 10.88 -11.50 7.83
CA VAL A 93 12.33 -11.58 8.07
C VAL A 93 12.64 -11.63 9.56
N THR A 94 11.95 -10.81 10.38
CA THR A 94 12.20 -10.77 11.84
C THR A 94 11.74 -12.05 12.54
N GLU A 95 10.70 -12.70 12.05
CA GLU A 95 10.11 -13.92 12.64
C GLU A 95 10.75 -15.21 12.09
N SER A 96 11.49 -15.16 10.98
CA SER A 96 12.11 -16.33 10.35
C SER A 96 13.26 -16.87 11.22
N GLU A 97 13.25 -18.16 11.50
CA GLU A 97 14.37 -18.85 12.17
C GLU A 97 15.61 -18.98 11.25
N GLU A 98 15.42 -18.88 9.94
CA GLU A 98 16.49 -18.99 8.94
C GLU A 98 17.22 -17.67 8.71
N SER A 99 16.66 -16.54 9.15
CA SER A 99 17.27 -15.22 9.02
C SER A 99 18.42 -15.03 10.00
N SER A 100 19.49 -14.39 9.54
CA SER A 100 20.59 -14.00 10.43
C SER A 100 20.15 -12.92 11.42
N GLU A 101 20.79 -12.83 12.58
CA GLU A 101 20.50 -11.78 13.58
C GLU A 101 20.72 -10.36 13.02
N GLU A 102 21.66 -10.20 12.09
CA GLU A 102 21.89 -8.93 11.39
C GLU A 102 20.70 -8.57 10.49
N ALA A 103 20.17 -9.55 9.72
CA ALA A 103 19.00 -9.32 8.87
C ALA A 103 17.75 -8.99 9.69
N LYS A 104 17.57 -9.64 10.85
CA LYS A 104 16.46 -9.34 11.77
C LYS A 104 16.59 -7.94 12.36
N ALA A 105 17.80 -7.55 12.76
CA ALA A 105 18.07 -6.21 13.29
C ALA A 105 17.81 -5.13 12.24
N GLU A 106 18.27 -5.33 11.01
CA GLU A 106 18.03 -4.40 9.89
C GLU A 106 16.52 -4.29 9.57
N ALA A 107 15.79 -5.41 9.54
CA ALA A 107 14.36 -5.39 9.32
C ALA A 107 13.60 -4.66 10.44
N ALA A 108 13.99 -4.86 11.70
CA ALA A 108 13.42 -4.15 12.84
C ALA A 108 13.70 -2.63 12.80
N GLU A 109 14.89 -2.23 12.36
CA GLU A 109 15.25 -0.82 12.16
C GLU A 109 14.38 -0.18 11.06
N LYS A 110 14.19 -0.88 9.94
CA LYS A 110 13.32 -0.42 8.85
C LYS A 110 11.86 -0.27 9.30
N ILE A 111 11.33 -1.20 10.08
CA ILE A 111 9.98 -1.09 10.65
C ILE A 111 9.89 0.14 11.57
N SER A 112 10.88 0.36 12.42
CA SER A 112 10.94 1.53 13.30
C SER A 112 10.99 2.84 12.50
N LYS A 113 11.79 2.88 11.42
CA LYS A 113 11.85 4.04 10.52
C LYS A 113 10.50 4.32 9.88
N ILE A 114 9.83 3.29 9.35
CA ILE A 114 8.49 3.44 8.76
C ILE A 114 7.51 4.05 9.77
N ALA A 115 7.55 3.61 11.04
CA ALA A 115 6.67 4.16 12.08
C ALA A 115 6.95 5.66 12.35
N VAL A 116 8.22 6.07 12.35
CA VAL A 116 8.61 7.48 12.50
C VAL A 116 8.17 8.29 11.28
N ASP A 117 8.35 7.75 10.07
CA ASP A 117 7.94 8.40 8.83
C ASP A 117 6.41 8.63 8.80
N ILE A 118 5.61 7.63 9.23
CA ILE A 118 4.15 7.76 9.38
C ILE A 118 3.78 8.93 10.31
N GLN A 119 4.45 9.03 11.46
CA GLN A 119 4.19 10.10 12.41
C GLN A 119 4.56 11.47 11.84
N ASN A 120 5.70 11.56 11.17
CA ASN A 120 6.17 12.80 10.57
C ASN A 120 5.24 13.26 9.43
N GLU A 121 4.79 12.35 8.57
CA GLU A 121 3.83 12.64 7.51
C GLU A 121 2.52 13.18 8.06
N ALA A 122 1.95 12.53 9.07
CA ALA A 122 0.72 12.99 9.73
C ALA A 122 0.88 14.38 10.36
N ASN A 123 2.06 14.67 10.93
CA ASN A 123 2.38 15.99 11.48
C ASN A 123 2.47 17.04 10.37
N ILE A 124 3.17 16.74 9.26
CA ILE A 124 3.29 17.65 8.11
C ILE A 124 1.89 17.95 7.55
N GLU A 125 1.08 16.92 7.27
CA GLU A 125 -0.27 17.07 6.75
C GLU A 125 -1.13 17.98 7.65
N THR A 126 -1.07 17.74 8.97
CA THR A 126 -1.81 18.55 9.96
C THR A 126 -1.35 20.01 9.96
N LEU A 127 -0.04 20.26 9.93
CA LEU A 127 0.52 21.61 9.96
C LEU A 127 0.27 22.36 8.65
N VAL A 128 0.32 21.66 7.51
CA VAL A 128 0.02 22.25 6.19
C VAL A 128 -1.46 22.60 6.09
N LYS A 129 -2.37 21.71 6.50
CA LYS A 129 -3.81 22.00 6.56
C LYS A 129 -4.11 23.17 7.52
N ALA A 130 -3.38 23.29 8.62
CA ALA A 130 -3.50 24.44 9.54
C ALA A 130 -3.07 25.80 8.91
N LYS A 131 -2.33 25.77 7.79
CA LYS A 131 -1.99 26.98 7.02
C LYS A 131 -3.08 27.37 6.02
N GLY A 132 -4.15 26.60 5.89
CA GLY A 132 -5.32 26.90 5.06
C GLY A 132 -5.43 26.09 3.78
N PHE A 133 -4.59 25.09 3.60
CA PHE A 133 -4.75 24.13 2.50
C PHE A 133 -5.89 23.15 2.85
N GLU A 134 -6.83 22.94 1.91
CA GLU A 134 -7.98 22.06 2.14
C GLU A 134 -7.55 20.60 2.24
N GLU A 135 -6.70 20.17 1.29
CA GLU A 135 -6.15 18.82 1.27
C GLU A 135 -4.63 18.82 1.16
N CYS A 136 -4.03 17.86 1.85
CA CYS A 136 -2.59 17.65 1.85
C CYS A 136 -2.27 16.18 2.09
N VAL A 137 -1.38 15.62 1.27
CA VAL A 137 -0.76 14.31 1.48
C VAL A 137 0.75 14.49 1.46
N ALA A 138 1.42 14.03 2.51
CA ALA A 138 2.87 14.00 2.61
C ALA A 138 3.38 12.57 2.46
N ILE A 139 4.44 12.37 1.69
CA ILE A 139 5.07 11.07 1.45
C ILE A 139 6.56 11.21 1.73
N ILE A 140 7.05 10.49 2.72
CA ILE A 140 8.48 10.40 3.04
C ILE A 140 9.03 9.11 2.42
N SER A 141 10.06 9.24 1.59
CA SER A 141 10.76 8.12 0.98
C SER A 141 12.25 8.28 1.19
N GLU A 142 12.85 7.41 1.98
CA GLU A 142 14.26 7.45 2.37
C GLU A 142 14.66 8.82 2.94
N ASP A 143 15.26 9.67 2.10
CA ASP A 143 15.76 11.01 2.47
C ASP A 143 15.02 12.14 1.74
N ALA A 144 13.93 11.87 1.06
CA ALA A 144 13.17 12.84 0.29
C ALA A 144 11.72 12.92 0.77
N VAL A 145 11.11 14.09 0.62
CA VAL A 145 9.70 14.31 0.96
C VAL A 145 8.97 14.87 -0.23
N SER A 146 7.83 14.27 -0.56
CA SER A 146 6.87 14.81 -1.53
C SER A 146 5.63 15.27 -0.78
N VAL A 147 5.25 16.53 -0.96
CA VAL A 147 4.04 17.11 -0.37
C VAL A 147 3.09 17.47 -1.50
N ILE A 148 1.93 16.84 -1.52
CA ILE A 148 0.86 17.09 -2.51
C ILE A 148 -0.19 17.95 -1.80
N VAL A 149 -0.52 19.10 -2.36
CA VAL A 149 -1.51 20.02 -1.79
C VAL A 149 -2.56 20.38 -2.81
N SER A 150 -3.79 20.60 -2.33
CA SER A 150 -4.86 21.19 -3.12
C SER A 150 -4.76 22.71 -3.02
N ALA A 151 -4.52 23.38 -4.15
CA ALA A 151 -4.54 24.83 -4.26
C ALA A 151 -4.77 25.27 -5.70
N GLU A 152 -5.58 26.31 -5.93
CA GLU A 152 -5.76 26.87 -7.27
C GLU A 152 -4.47 27.47 -7.83
N ASN A 153 -3.72 28.19 -6.99
CA ASN A 153 -2.45 28.82 -7.34
C ASN A 153 -1.51 28.80 -6.13
N LEU A 154 -0.57 27.86 -6.11
CA LEU A 154 0.43 27.80 -5.05
C LEU A 154 1.44 28.95 -5.20
N GLN A 155 1.49 29.85 -4.23
CA GLN A 155 2.41 30.98 -4.21
C GLN A 155 3.79 30.54 -3.68
N ALA A 156 4.84 31.26 -4.11
CA ALA A 156 6.20 30.98 -3.64
C ALA A 156 6.36 31.09 -2.11
N ALA A 157 5.60 32.00 -1.48
CA ALA A 157 5.59 32.17 -0.03
C ALA A 157 4.96 30.96 0.69
N GLU A 158 3.91 30.39 0.13
CA GLU A 158 3.23 29.19 0.65
C GLU A 158 4.12 27.96 0.50
N ALA A 159 4.74 27.79 -0.66
CA ALA A 159 5.73 26.73 -0.89
C ALA A 159 6.90 26.83 0.11
N ALA A 160 7.40 28.02 0.39
CA ALA A 160 8.45 28.23 1.39
C ALA A 160 7.98 27.86 2.81
N GLN A 161 6.73 28.13 3.17
CA GLN A 161 6.16 27.70 4.44
C GLN A 161 6.06 26.17 4.54
N ILE A 162 5.61 25.50 3.49
CA ILE A 162 5.56 24.03 3.45
C ILE A 162 6.96 23.45 3.62
N MET A 163 7.96 23.95 2.89
CA MET A 163 9.37 23.53 3.04
C MET A 163 9.88 23.70 4.47
N THR A 164 9.51 24.81 5.13
CA THR A 164 9.87 25.07 6.52
C THR A 164 9.25 24.05 7.46
N ILE A 165 7.95 23.75 7.30
CA ILE A 165 7.25 22.74 8.08
C ILE A 165 7.92 21.38 7.92
N VAL A 166 8.24 20.97 6.70
CA VAL A 166 8.93 19.70 6.42
C VAL A 166 10.28 19.65 7.12
N TYR A 167 11.10 20.71 6.99
CA TYR A 167 12.40 20.76 7.61
C TYR A 167 12.34 20.72 9.14
N GLU A 168 11.42 21.46 9.76
CA GLU A 168 11.24 21.47 11.21
C GLU A 168 10.74 20.12 11.75
N THR A 169 9.95 19.38 10.95
CA THR A 169 9.38 18.10 11.36
C THR A 169 10.36 16.94 11.16
N THR A 170 11.10 16.93 10.05
CA THR A 170 11.89 15.76 9.61
C THR A 170 13.41 16.00 9.65
N GLY A 171 13.86 17.24 9.64
CA GLY A 171 15.26 17.62 9.42
C GLY A 171 15.74 17.45 7.97
N ILE A 172 14.86 17.03 7.04
CA ILE A 172 15.21 16.84 5.63
C ILE A 172 15.42 18.18 4.95
N SER A 173 16.54 18.31 4.24
CA SER A 173 16.91 19.56 3.55
C SER A 173 15.86 19.95 2.50
N PRO A 174 15.55 21.26 2.35
CA PRO A 174 14.60 21.75 1.35
C PRO A 174 14.92 21.32 -0.10
N GLU A 175 16.17 21.04 -0.41
CA GLU A 175 16.59 20.54 -1.73
C GLU A 175 16.03 19.16 -2.07
N LYS A 176 15.64 18.39 -1.05
CA LYS A 176 15.05 17.05 -1.15
C LYS A 176 13.52 17.06 -0.98
N VAL A 177 12.93 18.26 -0.93
CA VAL A 177 11.47 18.43 -0.80
C VAL A 177 10.87 18.78 -2.15
N SER A 178 9.93 17.97 -2.61
CA SER A 178 9.11 18.24 -3.80
C SER A 178 7.71 18.65 -3.38
N ILE A 179 7.21 19.76 -3.91
CA ILE A 179 5.84 20.20 -3.67
C ILE A 179 5.07 20.10 -4.98
N ILE A 180 3.96 19.38 -4.93
CA ILE A 180 3.09 19.11 -6.07
C ILE A 180 1.76 19.78 -5.80
N ASN A 181 1.38 20.69 -6.69
CA ASN A 181 0.06 21.30 -6.65
C ASN A 181 -0.90 20.49 -7.50
N LYS A 182 -1.99 20.04 -6.89
CA LYS A 182 -3.09 19.33 -7.57
C LYS A 182 -4.34 20.20 -7.54
N GLN A 183 -4.94 20.37 -8.70
CA GLN A 183 -6.23 21.04 -8.91
C GLN A 183 -7.29 20.04 -9.22
#